data_25d65b91760768d095d7e831aa372c50
#
_entry.id   25d65b91760768d095d7e831aa372c50
#
_cell.length_a   1.000
_cell.length_b   1.000
_cell.length_c   1.000
_cell.angle_alpha   90.00
_cell.angle_beta   90.00
_cell.angle_gamma   90.00
#
_symmetry.space_group_name_H-M   'P 1'
#
loop_
_entity.id
_entity.type
_entity.pdbx_description
1 polymer ?
#
loop_
_entity_poly.entity_id
_entity_poly.type
_entity_poly.pdbx_seq_one_letter_code
_entity_poly.pdbx_strand_id
1 'polypeptide(L)'
;MTNEDQPEHPTQEESAAGERKLIEDRLAKAAQIRSKGLDPYPPRFDRTHTSVEATQLFEYGEIMGTNGVGDTEHPKTEVIRVAGRIVARRGMGKAAFIDLKDGHGLIQAFARQNTMGDEAFEITGLLDIGDIIGVEGPVIRTRRGEISVEAEQI
;
A
#
# COMPACT_ATOMS: atom_id res chain seq x y z
N MET A 1 -42.78 -11.74 25.24
CA MET A 1 -42.54 -11.97 23.81
C MET A 1 -41.63 -10.84 23.34
N THR A 2 -40.37 -11.09 23.33
CA THR A 2 -39.36 -10.15 22.84
C THR A 2 -39.25 -10.34 21.33
N ASN A 3 -39.61 -9.30 20.59
CA ASN A 3 -39.42 -9.23 19.15
C ASN A 3 -37.89 -9.09 18.92
N GLU A 4 -37.23 -10.14 18.47
CA GLU A 4 -35.85 -10.08 18.01
C GLU A 4 -35.80 -9.21 16.77
N ASP A 5 -35.16 -8.07 16.92
CA ASP A 5 -34.82 -7.12 15.85
C ASP A 5 -33.82 -7.81 14.90
N GLN A 6 -34.32 -8.46 13.87
CA GLN A 6 -33.49 -9.02 12.81
C GLN A 6 -33.04 -7.84 11.95
N PRO A 7 -31.72 -7.72 11.67
CA PRO A 7 -31.23 -6.66 10.78
C PRO A 7 -31.87 -6.84 9.40
N GLU A 8 -32.62 -5.82 8.97
CA GLU A 8 -33.23 -5.79 7.65
C GLU A 8 -32.12 -5.90 6.59
N HIS A 9 -32.24 -6.92 5.75
CA HIS A 9 -31.33 -7.03 4.59
C HIS A 9 -31.69 -5.91 3.60
N PRO A 10 -30.67 -5.21 3.04
CA PRO A 10 -30.91 -4.14 2.08
C PRO A 10 -31.67 -4.67 0.87
N THR A 11 -32.59 -3.86 0.37
CA THR A 11 -33.36 -4.19 -0.83
C THR A 11 -32.44 -4.26 -2.06
N GLN A 12 -32.89 -4.93 -3.12
CA GLN A 12 -32.10 -5.02 -4.37
C GLN A 12 -31.80 -3.64 -4.98
N GLU A 13 -32.73 -2.68 -4.81
CA GLU A 13 -32.56 -1.31 -5.29
C GLU A 13 -31.52 -0.53 -4.48
N GLU A 14 -31.52 -0.69 -3.15
CA GLU A 14 -30.51 -0.09 -2.27
C GLU A 14 -29.11 -0.65 -2.52
N SER A 15 -29.02 -1.96 -2.74
CA SER A 15 -27.78 -2.62 -3.10
C SER A 15 -27.23 -2.11 -4.44
N ALA A 16 -28.08 -2.00 -5.48
CA ALA A 16 -27.69 -1.49 -6.79
C ALA A 16 -27.35 0.00 -6.77
N ALA A 17 -27.97 0.80 -5.90
CA ALA A 17 -27.62 2.20 -5.71
C ALA A 17 -26.25 2.35 -5.02
N GLY A 18 -25.95 1.49 -4.04
CA GLY A 18 -24.65 1.43 -3.36
C GLY A 18 -23.52 1.05 -4.31
N GLU A 19 -23.73 0.05 -5.15
CA GLU A 19 -22.75 -0.36 -6.17
C GLU A 19 -22.45 0.75 -7.19
N ARG A 20 -23.47 1.44 -7.67
CA ARG A 20 -23.31 2.58 -8.60
C ARG A 20 -22.46 3.69 -7.98
N LYS A 21 -22.76 4.06 -6.75
CA LYS A 21 -22.00 5.08 -6.02
C LYS A 21 -20.53 4.68 -5.85
N LEU A 22 -20.28 3.41 -5.51
CA LEU A 22 -18.91 2.89 -5.36
C LEU A 22 -18.12 2.97 -6.66
N ILE A 23 -18.75 2.66 -7.80
CA ILE A 23 -18.14 2.77 -9.13
C ILE A 23 -17.84 4.24 -9.46
N GLU A 24 -18.80 5.15 -9.22
CA GLU A 24 -18.62 6.58 -9.45
C GLU A 24 -17.47 7.15 -8.61
N ASP A 25 -17.38 6.80 -7.33
CA ASP A 25 -16.29 7.22 -6.44
C ASP A 25 -14.92 6.74 -6.95
N ARG A 26 -14.83 5.49 -7.41
CA ARG A 26 -13.59 4.92 -7.98
C ARG A 26 -13.20 5.61 -9.29
N LEU A 27 -14.15 5.90 -10.16
CA LEU A 27 -13.91 6.63 -11.40
C LEU A 27 -13.42 8.05 -11.14
N ALA A 28 -14.01 8.73 -10.13
CA ALA A 28 -13.59 10.06 -9.72
C ALA A 28 -12.14 10.06 -9.19
N LYS A 29 -11.76 9.08 -8.35
CA LYS A 29 -10.39 8.91 -7.87
C LYS A 29 -9.41 8.63 -9.00
N ALA A 30 -9.76 7.76 -9.95
CA ALA A 30 -8.94 7.51 -11.13
C ALA A 30 -8.75 8.78 -11.99
N ALA A 31 -9.78 9.62 -12.13
CA ALA A 31 -9.67 10.90 -12.81
C ALA A 31 -8.73 11.88 -12.07
N GLN A 32 -8.76 11.89 -10.74
CA GLN A 32 -7.83 12.69 -9.92
C GLN A 32 -6.38 12.23 -10.10
N ILE A 33 -6.12 10.92 -10.15
CA ILE A 33 -4.77 10.38 -10.42
C ILE A 33 -4.29 10.82 -11.82
N ARG A 34 -5.16 10.74 -12.84
CA ARG A 34 -4.82 11.22 -14.20
C ARG A 34 -4.53 12.71 -14.25
N SER A 35 -5.26 13.53 -13.49
CA SER A 35 -5.03 14.98 -13.45
C SER A 35 -3.66 15.35 -12.86
N LYS A 36 -3.04 14.43 -12.10
CA LYS A 36 -1.68 14.55 -11.58
C LYS A 36 -0.61 14.01 -12.56
N GLY A 37 -0.99 13.66 -13.78
CA GLY A 37 -0.07 13.16 -14.81
C GLY A 37 0.30 11.69 -14.68
N LEU A 38 -0.40 10.93 -13.83
CA LEU A 38 -0.16 9.51 -13.63
C LEU A 38 -1.23 8.66 -14.33
N ASP A 39 -0.84 7.48 -14.80
CA ASP A 39 -1.78 6.48 -15.29
C ASP A 39 -2.23 5.59 -14.12
N PRO A 40 -3.53 5.59 -13.74
CA PRO A 40 -4.03 4.72 -12.68
C PRO A 40 -4.05 3.23 -13.08
N TYR A 41 -3.85 2.92 -14.35
CA TYR A 41 -3.84 1.55 -14.87
C TYR A 41 -2.65 1.33 -15.80
N PRO A 42 -1.40 1.47 -15.31
CA PRO A 42 -0.24 1.28 -16.15
C PRO A 42 -0.22 -0.17 -16.68
N PRO A 43 0.13 -0.38 -17.97
CA PRO A 43 0.08 -1.70 -18.57
C PRO A 43 1.14 -2.66 -18.00
N ARG A 44 2.17 -2.14 -17.32
CA ARG A 44 3.28 -2.91 -16.79
C ARG A 44 3.88 -2.24 -15.57
N PHE A 45 4.27 -3.07 -14.59
CA PHE A 45 5.13 -2.72 -13.48
C PHE A 45 6.22 -3.78 -13.33
N ASP A 46 7.48 -3.38 -13.42
CA ASP A 46 8.62 -4.29 -13.35
C ASP A 46 9.02 -4.54 -11.90
N ARG A 47 8.31 -5.47 -11.25
CA ARG A 47 8.61 -5.94 -9.90
C ARG A 47 9.99 -6.62 -9.87
N THR A 48 10.81 -6.29 -8.87
CA THR A 48 12.11 -6.92 -8.64
C THR A 48 12.07 -8.04 -7.61
N HIS A 49 11.21 -7.92 -6.60
CA HIS A 49 11.07 -8.86 -5.48
C HIS A 49 9.61 -9.18 -5.20
N THR A 50 9.32 -10.40 -4.78
CA THR A 50 8.08 -10.77 -4.13
C THR A 50 8.06 -10.25 -2.70
N SER A 51 6.90 -10.30 -2.04
CA SER A 51 6.76 -9.93 -0.63
C SER A 51 7.71 -10.73 0.28
N VAL A 52 7.83 -12.03 0.02
CA VAL A 52 8.70 -12.93 0.78
C VAL A 52 10.18 -12.64 0.52
N GLU A 53 10.57 -12.47 -0.75
CA GLU A 53 11.94 -12.15 -1.12
C GLU A 53 12.41 -10.81 -0.54
N ALA A 54 11.54 -9.79 -0.51
CA ALA A 54 11.84 -8.51 0.10
C ALA A 54 12.09 -8.63 1.62
N THR A 55 11.28 -9.41 2.31
CA THR A 55 11.46 -9.70 3.74
C THR A 55 12.77 -10.43 3.98
N GLN A 56 13.04 -11.49 3.22
CA GLN A 56 14.28 -12.29 3.34
C GLN A 56 15.53 -11.46 3.02
N LEU A 57 15.46 -10.56 2.03
CA LEU A 57 16.57 -9.67 1.70
C LEU A 57 16.97 -8.82 2.91
N PHE A 58 15.99 -8.24 3.60
CA PHE A 58 16.25 -7.43 4.78
C PHE A 58 16.79 -8.27 5.96
N GLU A 59 16.17 -9.41 6.26
CA GLU A 59 16.59 -10.32 7.34
C GLU A 59 18.00 -10.85 7.12
N TYR A 60 18.33 -11.23 5.88
CA TYR A 60 19.69 -11.65 5.54
C TYR A 60 20.69 -10.53 5.76
N GLY A 61 20.35 -9.31 5.32
CA GLY A 61 21.19 -8.13 5.53
C GLY A 61 21.37 -7.77 7.01
N GLU A 62 20.37 -7.99 7.87
CA GLU A 62 20.50 -7.83 9.33
C GLU A 62 21.53 -8.83 9.90
N ILE A 63 21.45 -10.11 9.50
CA ILE A 63 22.36 -11.16 9.98
C ILE A 63 23.81 -10.88 9.53
N MET A 64 23.97 -10.45 8.29
CA MET A 64 25.29 -10.22 7.67
C MET A 64 25.87 -8.82 7.97
N GLY A 65 25.07 -7.92 8.56
CA GLY A 65 25.46 -6.54 8.82
C GLY A 65 25.64 -5.71 7.54
N THR A 66 24.91 -6.06 6.47
CA THR A 66 25.00 -5.40 5.16
C THR A 66 23.90 -4.38 4.90
N ASN A 67 22.83 -4.37 5.70
CA ASN A 67 21.81 -3.33 5.63
C ASN A 67 22.36 -1.99 6.10
N GLY A 68 22.25 -0.98 5.25
CA GLY A 68 22.66 0.36 5.63
C GLY A 68 24.17 0.62 5.54
N VAL A 69 24.74 0.30 4.39
CA VAL A 69 26.10 0.76 4.09
C VAL A 69 26.15 2.28 4.21
N GLY A 70 26.64 2.77 5.36
CA GLY A 70 26.79 4.19 5.67
C GLY A 70 25.87 4.75 6.76
N ASP A 71 24.77 4.07 7.13
CA ASP A 71 23.89 4.48 8.23
C ASP A 71 23.53 3.27 9.12
N THR A 72 24.22 3.15 10.26
CA THR A 72 24.00 2.07 11.23
C THR A 72 22.84 2.33 12.18
N GLU A 73 22.32 3.57 12.24
CA GLU A 73 21.15 3.90 13.09
C GLU A 73 19.82 3.53 12.43
N HIS A 74 19.78 3.55 11.09
CA HIS A 74 18.58 3.24 10.32
C HIS A 74 18.91 2.25 9.18
N PRO A 75 19.13 0.97 9.50
CA PRO A 75 19.51 -0.02 8.49
C PRO A 75 18.41 -0.17 7.43
N LYS A 76 18.80 -0.15 6.17
CA LYS A 76 17.91 -0.33 5.03
C LYS A 76 18.61 -1.06 3.89
N THR A 77 17.85 -1.72 3.04
CA THR A 77 18.37 -2.38 1.85
C THR A 77 18.62 -1.37 0.72
N GLU A 78 19.08 -1.87 -0.40
CA GLU A 78 18.94 -1.17 -1.68
C GLU A 78 17.46 -0.95 -2.03
N VAL A 79 17.20 -0.05 -2.98
CA VAL A 79 15.85 0.20 -3.50
C VAL A 79 15.36 -1.00 -4.28
N ILE A 80 14.18 -1.49 -3.95
CA ILE A 80 13.52 -2.61 -4.60
C ILE A 80 12.12 -2.21 -5.08
N ARG A 81 11.51 -3.07 -5.89
CA ARG A 81 10.12 -2.91 -6.36
C ARG A 81 9.30 -4.13 -6.01
N VAL A 82 8.19 -3.89 -5.31
CA VAL A 82 7.19 -4.90 -4.96
C VAL A 82 5.84 -4.50 -5.53
N ALA A 83 4.96 -5.45 -5.75
CA ALA A 83 3.60 -5.20 -6.19
C ALA A 83 2.64 -6.15 -5.49
N GLY A 84 1.44 -5.67 -5.18
CA GLY A 84 0.42 -6.49 -4.54
C GLY A 84 -0.92 -5.79 -4.44
N ARG A 85 -1.91 -6.53 -3.95
CA ARG A 85 -3.25 -6.03 -3.66
C ARG A 85 -3.27 -5.44 -2.26
N ILE A 86 -3.84 -4.25 -2.12
CA ILE A 86 -4.08 -3.63 -0.82
C ILE A 86 -5.13 -4.46 -0.07
N VAL A 87 -4.75 -5.00 1.09
CA VAL A 87 -5.65 -5.78 1.97
C VAL A 87 -5.95 -5.05 3.27
N ALA A 88 -5.10 -4.11 3.67
CA ALA A 88 -5.35 -3.21 4.79
C ALA A 88 -4.65 -1.87 4.56
N ARG A 89 -5.21 -0.83 5.14
CA ARG A 89 -4.66 0.53 5.04
C ARG A 89 -4.95 1.30 6.31
N ARG A 90 -3.92 1.97 6.84
CA ARG A 90 -4.01 2.84 8.02
C ARG A 90 -3.29 4.13 7.71
N GLY A 91 -3.98 5.25 7.79
CA GLY A 91 -3.41 6.58 7.65
C GLY A 91 -3.25 7.26 9.01
N MET A 92 -2.14 7.96 9.22
CA MET A 92 -1.87 8.75 10.42
C MET A 92 -1.22 10.09 10.00
N GLY A 93 -2.05 11.07 9.61
CA GLY A 93 -1.58 12.40 9.21
C GLY A 93 -0.62 12.36 8.02
N LYS A 94 0.68 12.50 8.28
CA LYS A 94 1.74 12.54 7.25
C LYS A 94 2.38 11.18 6.96
N ALA A 95 1.75 10.10 7.38
CA ALA A 95 2.19 8.73 7.14
C ALA A 95 1.00 7.82 6.83
N ALA A 96 1.25 6.78 6.04
CA ALA A 96 0.30 5.72 5.76
C ALA A 96 1.02 4.37 5.77
N PHE A 97 0.36 3.37 6.36
CA PHE A 97 0.76 1.98 6.32
C PHE A 97 -0.21 1.22 5.43
N ILE A 98 0.31 0.52 4.46
CA ILE A 98 -0.47 -0.20 3.44
C ILE A 98 0.02 -1.64 3.41
N ASP A 99 -0.85 -2.59 3.75
CA ASP A 99 -0.52 -4.00 3.69
C ASP A 99 -0.82 -4.53 2.28
N LEU A 100 0.21 -5.05 1.63
CA LEU A 100 0.15 -5.60 0.28
C LEU A 100 0.22 -7.12 0.33
N LYS A 101 -0.70 -7.76 -0.36
CA LYS A 101 -0.71 -9.21 -0.59
C LYS A 101 -0.38 -9.50 -2.03
N ASP A 102 0.63 -10.33 -2.27
CA ASP A 102 0.93 -10.93 -3.56
C ASP A 102 0.67 -12.45 -3.54
N GLY A 103 1.10 -13.15 -4.59
CA GLY A 103 0.94 -14.62 -4.67
C GLY A 103 1.83 -15.41 -3.69
N HIS A 104 2.72 -14.76 -2.95
CA HIS A 104 3.73 -15.39 -2.09
C HIS A 104 3.53 -15.07 -0.61
N GLY A 105 2.96 -13.92 -0.26
CA GLY A 105 2.75 -13.52 1.11
C GLY A 105 2.26 -12.09 1.26
N LEU A 106 2.62 -11.48 2.38
CA LEU A 106 2.27 -10.12 2.76
C LEU A 106 3.54 -9.30 3.00
N ILE A 107 3.51 -8.04 2.61
CA ILE A 107 4.50 -7.04 3.00
C ILE A 107 3.81 -5.71 3.27
N GLN A 108 4.29 -4.97 4.25
CA GLN A 108 3.82 -3.62 4.53
C GLN A 108 4.60 -2.61 3.68
N ALA A 109 3.90 -1.67 3.07
CA ALA A 109 4.48 -0.44 2.55
C ALA A 109 4.28 0.68 3.58
N PHE A 110 5.35 1.42 3.86
CA PHE A 110 5.34 2.57 4.74
C PHE A 110 5.55 3.84 3.93
N ALA A 111 4.49 4.57 3.67
CA ALA A 111 4.50 5.82 2.94
C ALA A 111 4.59 7.01 3.90
N ARG A 112 5.53 7.91 3.66
CA ARG A 112 5.70 9.14 4.43
C ARG A 112 5.77 10.36 3.51
N GLN A 113 5.08 11.42 3.87
CA GLN A 113 5.05 12.66 3.11
C GLN A 113 6.44 13.27 2.92
N ASN A 114 7.29 13.22 3.95
CA ASN A 114 8.65 13.75 3.88
C ASN A 114 9.61 12.90 3.00
N THR A 115 9.31 11.63 2.78
CA THR A 115 10.10 10.75 1.91
C THR A 115 9.63 10.84 0.46
N MET A 116 8.32 10.82 0.25
CA MET A 116 7.70 10.80 -1.09
C MET A 116 7.54 12.20 -1.69
N GLY A 117 7.44 13.23 -0.85
CA GLY A 117 6.97 14.56 -1.24
C GLY A 117 5.44 14.67 -1.23
N ASP A 118 4.94 15.90 -1.22
CA ASP A 118 3.52 16.19 -1.00
C ASP A 118 2.62 15.58 -2.09
N GLU A 119 2.97 15.80 -3.35
CA GLU A 119 2.17 15.35 -4.50
C GLU A 119 2.07 13.82 -4.59
N ALA A 120 3.18 13.11 -4.41
CA ALA A 120 3.20 11.66 -4.44
C ALA A 120 2.50 11.07 -3.22
N PHE A 121 2.64 11.69 -2.04
CA PHE A 121 1.97 11.23 -0.83
C PHE A 121 0.43 11.39 -0.92
N GLU A 122 -0.08 12.42 -1.59
CA GLU A 122 -1.51 12.61 -1.81
C GLU A 122 -2.15 11.44 -2.56
N ILE A 123 -1.40 10.75 -3.44
CA ILE A 123 -1.88 9.56 -4.15
C ILE A 123 -2.29 8.47 -3.18
N THR A 124 -1.59 8.33 -2.06
CA THR A 124 -1.94 7.33 -1.04
C THR A 124 -3.36 7.54 -0.50
N GLY A 125 -3.84 8.79 -0.48
CA GLY A 125 -5.22 9.14 -0.07
C GLY A 125 -6.29 8.68 -1.06
N LEU A 126 -5.93 8.44 -2.32
CA LEU A 126 -6.83 8.02 -3.39
C LEU A 126 -6.92 6.49 -3.55
N LEU A 127 -6.05 5.75 -2.88
CA LEU A 127 -6.02 4.29 -2.94
C LEU A 127 -7.10 3.68 -2.04
N ASP A 128 -7.68 2.58 -2.51
CA ASP A 128 -8.69 1.81 -1.78
C ASP A 128 -8.23 0.37 -1.50
N ILE A 129 -8.83 -0.27 -0.49
CA ILE A 129 -8.66 -1.71 -0.28
C ILE A 129 -9.14 -2.45 -1.52
N GLY A 130 -8.33 -3.39 -2.01
CA GLY A 130 -8.59 -4.14 -3.24
C GLY A 130 -7.84 -3.62 -4.46
N ASP A 131 -7.31 -2.39 -4.42
CA ASP A 131 -6.46 -1.88 -5.49
C ASP A 131 -5.15 -2.68 -5.59
N ILE A 132 -4.63 -2.80 -6.80
CA ILE A 132 -3.31 -3.39 -7.05
C ILE A 132 -2.35 -2.25 -7.31
N ILE A 133 -1.29 -2.19 -6.51
CA ILE A 133 -0.28 -1.14 -6.62
C ILE A 133 1.13 -1.71 -6.71
N GLY A 134 2.03 -0.96 -7.33
CA GLY A 134 3.47 -1.16 -7.23
C GLY A 134 4.06 -0.16 -6.25
N VAL A 135 5.07 -0.56 -5.51
CA VAL A 135 5.79 0.28 -4.55
C VAL A 135 7.28 0.13 -4.80
N GLU A 136 7.97 1.26 -4.89
CA GLU A 136 9.42 1.33 -5.01
C GLU A 136 10.02 2.00 -3.76
N GLY A 137 11.05 1.40 -3.21
CA GLY A 137 11.79 1.91 -2.05
C GLY A 137 12.65 0.85 -1.37
N PRO A 138 13.50 1.26 -0.43
CA PRO A 138 14.28 0.32 0.38
C PRO A 138 13.40 -0.42 1.40
N VAL A 139 13.84 -1.59 1.82
CA VAL A 139 13.22 -2.31 2.94
C VAL A 139 13.86 -1.85 4.23
N ILE A 140 13.04 -1.59 5.22
CA ILE A 140 13.41 -1.11 6.56
C ILE A 140 12.71 -1.94 7.63
N ARG A 141 13.15 -1.79 8.88
CA ARG A 141 12.37 -2.20 10.05
C ARG A 141 11.75 -0.97 10.70
N THR A 142 10.44 -0.95 10.84
CA THR A 142 9.72 0.16 11.50
C THR A 142 10.00 0.16 13.01
N ARG A 143 9.69 1.26 13.69
CA ARG A 143 9.83 1.35 15.17
C ARG A 143 9.05 0.27 15.92
N ARG A 144 7.97 -0.25 15.34
CA ARG A 144 7.18 -1.37 15.91
C ARG A 144 7.76 -2.74 15.60
N GLY A 145 8.86 -2.82 14.84
CA GLY A 145 9.56 -4.05 14.51
C GLY A 145 9.10 -4.73 13.23
N GLU A 146 8.16 -4.15 12.47
CA GLU A 146 7.68 -4.72 11.20
C GLU A 146 8.65 -4.40 10.06
N ILE A 147 8.97 -5.42 9.25
CA ILE A 147 9.73 -5.25 8.02
C ILE A 147 8.80 -4.65 6.97
N SER A 148 9.18 -3.51 6.41
CA SER A 148 8.35 -2.73 5.49
C SER A 148 9.17 -2.13 4.38
N VAL A 149 8.56 -1.97 3.20
CA VAL A 149 9.13 -1.14 2.14
C VAL A 149 8.85 0.32 2.46
N GLU A 150 9.88 1.12 2.67
CA GLU A 150 9.76 2.57 2.81
C GLU A 150 9.50 3.18 1.45
N ALA A 151 8.25 3.51 1.15
CA ALA A 151 7.85 3.94 -0.17
C ALA A 151 8.48 5.29 -0.55
N GLU A 152 9.20 5.29 -1.65
CA GLU A 152 9.68 6.48 -2.35
C GLU A 152 8.75 6.82 -3.53
N GLN A 153 8.16 5.77 -4.15
CA GLN A 153 7.15 5.89 -5.21
C GLN A 153 6.06 4.82 -5.05
N ILE A 154 4.87 5.14 -5.49
CA ILE A 154 3.70 4.25 -5.59
C ILE A 154 3.05 4.44 -6.96
#